data_4b87bb5122c8a8ac60bbf6c99296b7cb
#
_entry.id   4b87bb5122c8a8ac60bbf6c99296b7cb
#
_cell.length_a   1.000
_cell.length_b   1.000
_cell.length_c   1.000
_cell.angle_alpha   90.00
_cell.angle_beta   90.00
_cell.angle_gamma   90.00
#
_symmetry.space_group_name_H-M   'P 1'
#
loop_
_entity.id
_entity.type
_entity.pdbx_description
1 polymer ?
#
loop_
_entity_poly.entity_id
_entity_poly.type
_entity_poly.pdbx_seq_one_letter_code
_entity_poly.pdbx_strand_id
1 'polypeptide(L)'
;MNRNLLYMLSAWVLAIAASTLATSCTENEELGQYSAYFMPTRPAGIELYADQTRDSTTIVSTISWDITTQATTGEDGWLRFSPGKADVVPNGQLFQRVNITAEANTTGYIRESLMKVNLHTDRIDGIAMPIRQLGWMDITVPQPRFTTDDKATMQPIFESTLKASDINATMVCHIFTMATLKSDAEWLVIPEELQSIRGGDRTLIFSVEPNHTGTERTAHVTLTSTLGCSNVVTFIQKAE
;
A
#
# COMPACT_ATOMS: atom_id res chain seq x y z
N MET A 1 76.88 -24.82 -0.44
CA MET A 1 75.74 -23.86 -0.43
C MET A 1 75.32 -23.68 1.02
N ASN A 2 75.41 -22.48 1.54
CA ASN A 2 75.40 -22.21 3.00
C ASN A 2 73.95 -22.28 3.52
N ARG A 3 73.68 -23.20 4.41
CA ARG A 3 72.37 -23.46 5.04
C ARG A 3 71.70 -22.20 5.62
N ASN A 4 72.53 -21.25 6.07
CA ASN A 4 72.04 -19.96 6.61
C ASN A 4 71.49 -19.02 5.54
N LEU A 5 71.87 -19.16 4.28
CA LEU A 5 71.35 -18.35 3.20
C LEU A 5 69.90 -18.80 2.80
N LEU A 6 69.63 -20.10 2.99
CA LEU A 6 68.28 -20.66 2.69
C LEU A 6 67.26 -20.21 3.74
N TYR A 7 67.63 -20.06 5.03
CA TYR A 7 66.77 -19.56 6.09
C TYR A 7 66.48 -18.05 5.96
N MET A 8 67.46 -17.28 5.50
CA MET A 8 67.26 -15.86 5.26
C MET A 8 66.31 -15.60 4.08
N LEU A 9 66.41 -16.36 2.97
CA LEU A 9 65.51 -16.26 1.85
C LEU A 9 64.07 -16.69 2.20
N SER A 10 63.90 -17.73 3.04
CA SER A 10 62.55 -18.15 3.48
C SER A 10 61.89 -17.16 4.45
N ALA A 11 62.70 -16.48 5.30
CA ALA A 11 62.16 -15.44 6.19
C ALA A 11 61.68 -14.17 5.46
N TRP A 12 62.38 -13.79 4.38
CA TRP A 12 61.98 -12.66 3.53
C TRP A 12 60.72 -12.94 2.69
N VAL A 13 60.54 -14.15 2.17
CA VAL A 13 59.35 -14.55 1.44
C VAL A 13 58.11 -14.61 2.35
N LEU A 14 58.29 -15.07 3.59
CA LEU A 14 57.21 -15.06 4.59
C LEU A 14 56.83 -13.64 5.07
N ALA A 15 57.79 -12.72 5.16
CA ALA A 15 57.54 -11.34 5.53
C ALA A 15 56.80 -10.56 4.43
N ILE A 16 57.09 -10.83 3.15
CA ILE A 16 56.39 -10.21 2.00
C ILE A 16 54.99 -10.80 1.86
N ALA A 17 54.77 -12.09 2.11
CA ALA A 17 53.44 -12.70 2.10
C ALA A 17 52.55 -12.24 3.25
N ALA A 18 53.12 -11.91 4.43
CA ALA A 18 52.36 -11.37 5.58
C ALA A 18 51.98 -9.90 5.37
N SER A 19 52.75 -9.10 4.65
CA SER A 19 52.45 -7.70 4.38
C SER A 19 51.38 -7.49 3.28
N THR A 20 51.22 -8.45 2.37
CA THR A 20 50.16 -8.39 1.34
C THR A 20 48.81 -8.88 1.83
N LEU A 21 48.76 -9.62 2.94
CA LEU A 21 47.49 -10.04 3.55
C LEU A 21 46.88 -8.99 4.50
N ALA A 22 47.68 -8.01 4.93
CA ALA A 22 47.18 -6.94 5.83
C ALA A 22 46.56 -5.75 5.09
N THR A 23 46.74 -5.63 3.76
CA THR A 23 46.15 -4.52 2.99
C THR A 23 44.80 -4.86 2.35
N SER A 24 44.35 -6.11 2.44
CA SER A 24 43.08 -6.53 1.86
C SER A 24 41.85 -6.40 2.80
N CYS A 25 42.08 -6.06 4.06
CA CYS A 25 41.00 -5.92 5.05
C CYS A 25 40.51 -4.46 5.28
N THR A 26 41.20 -3.47 4.69
CA THR A 26 40.84 -2.06 4.92
C THR A 26 39.82 -1.47 3.96
N GLU A 27 39.58 -2.11 2.82
CA GLU A 27 38.58 -1.61 1.83
C GLU A 27 37.15 -2.09 2.11
N ASN A 28 36.95 -3.11 2.94
CA ASN A 28 35.58 -3.62 3.24
C ASN A 28 34.96 -3.06 4.51
N GLU A 29 35.71 -2.34 5.37
CA GLU A 29 35.15 -1.76 6.57
C GLU A 29 34.33 -0.48 6.28
N GLU A 30 34.61 0.24 5.21
CA GLU A 30 33.86 1.45 4.86
C GLU A 30 32.47 1.14 4.28
N LEU A 31 32.29 0.02 3.59
CA LEU A 31 30.99 -0.36 2.99
C LEU A 31 29.95 -0.78 4.05
N GLY A 32 30.37 -1.31 5.18
CA GLY A 32 29.49 -1.62 6.31
C GLY A 32 29.06 -0.41 7.13
N GLN A 33 29.73 0.73 6.95
CA GLN A 33 29.48 1.96 7.71
C GLN A 33 28.25 2.74 7.19
N TYR A 34 27.87 2.54 5.94
CA TYR A 34 26.74 3.21 5.30
C TYR A 34 25.64 2.20 5.00
N SER A 35 24.53 2.27 5.72
CA SER A 35 23.41 1.36 5.50
C SER A 35 22.08 2.06 5.79
N ALA A 36 21.06 1.70 5.01
CA ALA A 36 19.68 2.05 5.29
C ALA A 36 18.75 0.94 4.77
N TYR A 37 17.73 0.59 5.55
CA TYR A 37 16.73 -0.40 5.15
C TYR A 37 15.43 -0.24 5.97
N PHE A 38 14.34 -0.85 5.47
CA PHE A 38 13.07 -0.92 6.18
C PHE A 38 12.98 -2.19 7.04
N MET A 39 12.42 -2.06 8.24
CA MET A 39 12.14 -3.17 9.15
C MET A 39 10.65 -3.16 9.57
N PRO A 40 9.90 -4.27 9.43
CA PRO A 40 10.29 -5.46 8.72
C PRO A 40 10.48 -5.20 7.22
N THR A 41 11.29 -6.01 6.57
CA THR A 41 11.43 -5.96 5.11
C THR A 41 10.11 -6.35 4.47
N ARG A 42 9.53 -5.46 3.70
CA ARG A 42 8.27 -5.66 2.97
C ARG A 42 8.51 -5.49 1.47
N PRO A 43 8.95 -6.54 0.76
CA PRO A 43 9.32 -6.43 -0.67
C PRO A 43 8.15 -6.00 -1.56
N ALA A 44 6.91 -6.33 -1.18
CA ALA A 44 5.70 -5.89 -1.86
C ALA A 44 5.21 -4.49 -1.41
N GLY A 45 5.89 -3.86 -0.43
CA GLY A 45 5.47 -2.60 0.15
C GLY A 45 4.37 -2.74 1.21
N ILE A 46 3.67 -1.64 1.42
CA ILE A 46 2.52 -1.55 2.34
C ILE A 46 1.24 -1.49 1.50
N GLU A 47 0.28 -2.34 1.81
CA GLU A 47 -1.07 -2.26 1.27
C GLU A 47 -2.03 -1.82 2.38
N LEU A 48 -2.81 -0.78 2.10
CA LEU A 48 -3.83 -0.21 2.97
C LEU A 48 -5.21 -0.50 2.39
N TYR A 49 -6.17 -0.81 3.26
CA TYR A 49 -7.59 -0.76 2.88
C TYR A 49 -8.02 0.67 2.57
N ALA A 50 -9.14 0.83 1.87
CA ALA A 50 -9.62 2.13 1.43
C ALA A 50 -9.81 3.16 2.57
N ASP A 51 -10.34 2.73 3.70
CA ASP A 51 -10.57 3.56 4.90
C ASP A 51 -9.49 3.37 5.99
N GLN A 52 -8.42 2.64 5.70
CA GLN A 52 -7.28 2.53 6.61
C GLN A 52 -6.42 3.79 6.51
N THR A 53 -6.45 4.59 7.56
CA THR A 53 -5.77 5.89 7.60
C THR A 53 -4.44 5.88 8.36
N ARG A 54 -4.03 4.73 8.91
CA ARG A 54 -2.79 4.63 9.70
C ARG A 54 -2.07 3.30 9.48
N ASP A 55 -0.75 3.40 9.39
CA ASP A 55 0.19 2.26 9.47
C ASP A 55 1.54 2.78 10.01
N SER A 56 2.55 1.95 10.03
CA SER A 56 3.90 2.34 10.41
C SER A 56 4.94 1.39 9.84
N THR A 57 6.14 1.91 9.66
CA THR A 57 7.34 1.15 9.34
C THR A 57 8.49 1.64 10.22
N THR A 58 9.60 0.90 10.26
CA THR A 58 10.83 1.36 10.91
C THR A 58 11.90 1.51 9.86
N ILE A 59 12.56 2.65 9.85
CA ILE A 59 13.78 2.89 9.08
C ILE A 59 14.94 2.63 10.02
N VAL A 60 15.83 1.75 9.59
CA VAL A 60 17.12 1.51 10.25
C VAL A 60 18.18 2.15 9.38
N SER A 61 18.95 3.09 9.91
CA SER A 61 19.94 3.82 9.13
C SER A 61 21.15 4.22 9.96
N THR A 62 22.31 4.21 9.35
CA THR A 62 23.55 4.81 9.86
C THR A 62 23.76 6.24 9.35
N ILE A 63 22.81 6.77 8.55
CA ILE A 63 22.89 8.03 7.83
C ILE A 63 21.64 8.83 8.11
N SER A 64 21.78 10.14 8.28
CA SER A 64 20.66 11.09 8.38
C SER A 64 19.84 11.07 7.08
N TRP A 65 18.53 11.25 7.20
CA TRP A 65 17.62 11.11 6.08
C TRP A 65 16.39 12.01 6.20
N ASP A 66 15.72 12.22 5.08
CA ASP A 66 14.37 12.77 4.98
C ASP A 66 13.50 11.91 4.07
N ILE A 67 12.17 12.07 4.20
CA ILE A 67 11.18 11.36 3.41
C ILE A 67 10.51 12.31 2.42
N THR A 68 10.42 11.86 1.17
CA THR A 68 9.58 12.46 0.13
C THR A 68 8.61 11.43 -0.44
N THR A 69 7.56 11.88 -1.10
CA THR A 69 6.62 11.04 -1.82
C THR A 69 6.76 11.24 -3.32
N GLN A 70 6.43 10.21 -4.07
CA GLN A 70 6.24 10.28 -5.51
C GLN A 70 5.03 9.44 -5.89
N ALA A 71 3.94 10.07 -6.33
CA ALA A 71 2.79 9.34 -6.85
C ALA A 71 3.21 8.51 -8.07
N THR A 72 2.77 7.27 -8.10
CA THR A 72 2.89 6.38 -9.27
C THR A 72 1.55 6.26 -9.96
N THR A 73 0.45 6.38 -9.21
CA THR A 73 -0.91 6.46 -9.72
C THR A 73 -1.74 7.44 -8.88
N GLY A 74 -2.57 8.24 -9.54
CA GLY A 74 -3.41 9.24 -8.87
C GLY A 74 -2.65 10.51 -8.48
N GLU A 75 -3.18 11.23 -7.49
CA GLU A 75 -2.62 12.49 -7.00
C GLU A 75 -1.67 12.24 -5.83
N ASP A 76 -0.68 13.12 -5.67
CA ASP A 76 0.18 13.17 -4.48
C ASP A 76 -0.54 13.85 -3.29
N GLY A 77 0.07 13.72 -2.11
CA GLY A 77 -0.35 14.47 -0.93
C GLY A 77 -1.31 13.73 0.00
N TRP A 78 -1.75 12.52 -0.36
CA TRP A 78 -2.61 11.70 0.49
C TRP A 78 -1.86 10.95 1.62
N LEU A 79 -0.51 10.94 1.58
CA LEU A 79 0.37 10.34 2.59
C LEU A 79 1.10 11.43 3.38
N ARG A 80 1.24 11.18 4.69
CA ARG A 80 2.08 11.97 5.59
C ARG A 80 2.89 11.04 6.48
N PHE A 81 4.11 11.45 6.79
CA PHE A 81 5.06 10.68 7.58
C PHE A 81 5.48 11.45 8.84
N SER A 82 5.56 10.75 9.98
CA SER A 82 6.00 11.35 11.24
C SER A 82 6.87 10.37 12.04
N PRO A 83 8.16 10.70 12.28
CA PRO A 83 8.88 11.85 11.75
C PRO A 83 9.12 11.72 10.25
N GLY A 84 9.19 12.88 9.54
CA GLY A 84 9.52 12.94 8.11
C GLY A 84 11.03 13.04 7.83
N LYS A 85 11.86 13.12 8.87
CA LYS A 85 13.32 13.16 8.81
C LYS A 85 13.93 12.69 10.11
N ALA A 86 15.18 12.27 10.07
CA ALA A 86 15.96 11.98 11.27
C ALA A 86 17.45 12.27 11.06
N ASP A 87 18.10 12.71 12.13
CA ASP A 87 19.54 12.91 12.18
C ASP A 87 20.19 11.74 12.92
N VAL A 88 21.23 11.17 12.33
CA VAL A 88 22.01 10.07 12.91
C VAL A 88 23.35 10.62 13.35
N VAL A 89 23.72 10.36 14.61
CA VAL A 89 25.04 10.75 15.13
C VAL A 89 26.15 9.97 14.40
N PRO A 90 27.33 10.58 14.21
CA PRO A 90 28.45 9.90 13.55
C PRO A 90 28.76 8.54 14.19
N ASN A 91 28.96 7.52 13.37
CA ASN A 91 29.20 6.12 13.78
C ASN A 91 28.05 5.49 14.61
N GLY A 92 26.86 6.11 14.59
CA GLY A 92 25.65 5.60 15.22
C GLY A 92 24.78 4.83 14.24
N GLN A 93 23.83 4.06 14.80
CA GLN A 93 22.74 3.46 14.05
C GLN A 93 21.43 3.86 14.72
N LEU A 94 20.49 4.35 13.92
CA LEU A 94 19.19 4.76 14.38
C LEU A 94 18.12 3.77 13.92
N PHE A 95 17.26 3.34 14.87
CA PHE A 95 16.03 2.63 14.62
C PHE A 95 14.88 3.61 14.80
N GLN A 96 14.39 4.17 13.72
CA GLN A 96 13.32 5.17 13.77
C GLN A 96 12.01 4.60 13.26
N ARG A 97 11.03 4.45 14.17
CA ARG A 97 9.65 4.19 13.76
C ARG A 97 9.08 5.42 13.09
N VAL A 98 8.53 5.23 11.90
CA VAL A 98 7.83 6.24 11.11
C VAL A 98 6.35 5.87 11.07
N ASN A 99 5.52 6.72 11.62
CA ASN A 99 4.07 6.59 11.50
C ASN A 99 3.64 7.12 10.13
N ILE A 100 2.79 6.36 9.47
CA ILE A 100 2.21 6.67 8.18
C ILE A 100 0.76 7.05 8.42
N THR A 101 0.37 8.23 7.96
CA THR A 101 -1.02 8.66 7.96
C THR A 101 -1.46 8.81 6.50
N ALA A 102 -2.57 8.19 6.14
CA ALA A 102 -3.18 8.27 4.82
C ALA A 102 -4.57 8.92 4.92
N GLU A 103 -4.97 9.63 3.90
CA GLU A 103 -6.38 9.99 3.72
C GLU A 103 -7.17 8.76 3.29
N ALA A 104 -8.47 8.70 3.62
CA ALA A 104 -9.32 7.63 3.12
C ALA A 104 -9.45 7.70 1.59
N ASN A 105 -9.35 6.56 0.92
CA ASN A 105 -9.58 6.46 -0.52
C ASN A 105 -11.07 6.17 -0.78
N THR A 106 -11.85 7.19 -1.05
CA THR A 106 -13.28 7.06 -1.33
C THR A 106 -13.58 6.77 -2.81
N THR A 107 -12.54 6.60 -3.62
CA THR A 107 -12.67 6.26 -5.05
C THR A 107 -12.73 4.74 -5.25
N GLY A 108 -13.17 4.27 -6.41
CA GLY A 108 -13.08 2.87 -6.81
C GLY A 108 -11.71 2.46 -7.31
N TYR A 109 -10.74 3.38 -7.34
CA TYR A 109 -9.43 3.14 -7.90
C TYR A 109 -8.37 2.93 -6.82
N ILE A 110 -7.48 2.00 -7.11
CA ILE A 110 -6.25 1.84 -6.37
C ILE A 110 -5.38 3.07 -6.62
N ARG A 111 -4.80 3.62 -5.56
CA ARG A 111 -3.76 4.63 -5.66
C ARG A 111 -2.46 4.14 -5.04
N GLU A 112 -1.35 4.57 -5.62
CA GLU A 112 -0.03 4.14 -5.21
C GLU A 112 0.96 5.29 -5.22
N SER A 113 1.81 5.34 -4.21
CA SER A 113 2.89 6.30 -4.08
C SER A 113 4.14 5.60 -3.55
N LEU A 114 5.31 6.04 -4.00
CA LEU A 114 6.58 5.62 -3.42
C LEU A 114 6.91 6.52 -2.22
N MET A 115 7.11 5.91 -1.06
CA MET A 115 7.83 6.51 0.06
C MET A 115 9.32 6.45 -0.25
N LYS A 116 9.94 7.57 -0.56
CA LYS A 116 11.38 7.68 -0.81
C LYS A 116 12.08 8.21 0.42
N VAL A 117 13.08 7.48 0.88
CA VAL A 117 13.99 7.91 1.95
C VAL A 117 15.27 8.40 1.28
N ASN A 118 15.45 9.71 1.28
CA ASN A 118 16.63 10.37 0.73
C ASN A 118 17.71 10.36 1.80
N LEU A 119 18.84 9.74 1.53
CA LEU A 119 19.97 9.66 2.45
C LEU A 119 20.88 10.86 2.25
N HIS A 120 21.33 11.48 3.34
CA HIS A 120 22.21 12.65 3.29
C HIS A 120 23.67 12.21 3.04
N THR A 121 23.90 11.49 1.96
CA THR A 121 25.21 10.99 1.52
C THR A 121 25.21 10.74 0.01
N ASP A 122 26.39 10.75 -0.58
CA ASP A 122 26.67 10.33 -1.96
C ASP A 122 27.24 8.89 -2.05
N ARG A 123 27.38 8.21 -0.90
CA ARG A 123 28.00 6.88 -0.80
C ARG A 123 27.10 5.72 -1.16
N ILE A 124 25.80 5.87 -0.87
CA ILE A 124 24.77 4.89 -1.21
C ILE A 124 23.49 5.60 -1.66
N ASP A 125 22.75 4.96 -2.53
CA ASP A 125 21.46 5.46 -2.98
C ASP A 125 20.41 5.42 -1.85
N GLY A 126 19.42 6.30 -1.96
CA GLY A 126 18.23 6.28 -1.11
C GLY A 126 17.45 4.97 -1.28
N ILE A 127 16.61 4.69 -0.30
CA ILE A 127 15.71 3.52 -0.35
C ILE A 127 14.27 3.97 -0.60
N ALA A 128 13.48 3.09 -1.22
CA ALA A 128 12.08 3.37 -1.50
C ALA A 128 11.19 2.18 -1.17
N MET A 129 9.95 2.46 -0.79
CA MET A 129 8.94 1.46 -0.51
C MET A 129 7.61 1.88 -1.13
N PRO A 130 6.96 1.04 -1.95
CA PRO A 130 5.64 1.33 -2.46
C PRO A 130 4.60 1.28 -1.33
N ILE A 131 3.69 2.24 -1.34
CA ILE A 131 2.51 2.27 -0.47
C ILE A 131 1.30 2.33 -1.39
N ARG A 132 0.50 1.29 -1.35
CA ARG A 132 -0.69 1.09 -2.15
C ARG A 132 -1.91 1.22 -1.26
N GLN A 133 -2.95 1.90 -1.71
CA GLN A 133 -4.25 1.92 -1.03
C GLN A 133 -5.33 1.45 -1.98
N LEU A 134 -6.10 0.46 -1.53
CA LEU A 134 -7.20 -0.12 -2.29
C LEU A 134 -8.30 0.90 -2.54
N GLY A 135 -9.07 0.71 -3.60
CA GLY A 135 -10.32 1.42 -3.82
C GLY A 135 -11.38 0.98 -2.80
N TRP A 136 -12.41 1.82 -2.60
CA TRP A 136 -13.46 1.57 -1.61
C TRP A 136 -14.25 0.30 -1.91
N MET A 137 -14.63 0.09 -3.14
CA MET A 137 -15.42 -1.04 -3.60
C MET A 137 -14.96 -1.54 -4.96
N ASP A 138 -14.96 -2.86 -5.12
CA ASP A 138 -14.96 -3.52 -6.41
C ASP A 138 -16.37 -4.01 -6.69
N ILE A 139 -17.00 -3.45 -7.69
CA ILE A 139 -18.20 -4.04 -8.22
C ILE A 139 -17.75 -5.11 -9.23
N THR A 140 -18.37 -6.29 -9.17
CA THR A 140 -18.09 -7.41 -10.10
C THR A 140 -18.51 -7.11 -11.56
N VAL A 141 -18.52 -5.85 -11.93
CA VAL A 141 -18.69 -5.37 -13.31
C VAL A 141 -17.37 -4.75 -13.74
N PRO A 142 -16.88 -5.09 -14.91
CA PRO A 142 -15.46 -5.00 -15.26
C PRO A 142 -14.85 -3.61 -15.30
N GLN A 143 -15.49 -2.53 -14.92
CA GLN A 143 -14.85 -1.22 -14.67
C GLN A 143 -15.84 -0.21 -14.09
N PRO A 144 -15.47 0.58 -13.08
CA PRO A 144 -16.26 1.74 -12.68
C PRO A 144 -16.43 2.64 -13.91
N ARG A 145 -17.67 3.00 -14.21
CA ARG A 145 -17.98 3.92 -15.32
C ARG A 145 -17.90 5.34 -14.79
N PHE A 146 -17.21 6.20 -15.52
CA PHE A 146 -17.28 7.64 -15.30
C PHE A 146 -18.26 8.25 -16.28
N THR A 147 -19.18 9.05 -15.82
CA THR A 147 -19.86 10.04 -16.65
C THR A 147 -18.90 11.20 -16.97
N THR A 148 -19.29 12.08 -17.89
CA THR A 148 -18.47 13.26 -18.23
C THR A 148 -18.29 14.20 -17.04
N ASP A 149 -19.32 14.32 -16.21
CA ASP A 149 -19.30 15.16 -15.02
C ASP A 149 -18.44 14.54 -13.91
N ASP A 150 -18.48 13.20 -13.78
CA ASP A 150 -17.69 12.48 -12.78
C ASP A 150 -16.20 12.49 -13.10
N LYS A 151 -15.82 12.57 -14.37
CA LYS A 151 -14.41 12.76 -14.76
C LYS A 151 -13.86 14.09 -14.24
N ALA A 152 -14.68 15.13 -14.16
CA ALA A 152 -14.25 16.42 -13.63
C ALA A 152 -14.08 16.40 -12.10
N THR A 153 -14.88 15.57 -11.42
CA THR A 153 -14.82 15.39 -9.95
C THR A 153 -13.93 14.22 -9.52
N MET A 154 -13.46 13.40 -10.49
CA MET A 154 -12.74 12.14 -10.25
C MET A 154 -13.51 11.18 -9.33
N GLN A 155 -14.85 11.28 -9.29
CA GLN A 155 -15.72 10.39 -8.53
C GLN A 155 -16.19 9.23 -9.42
N PRO A 156 -15.90 7.96 -9.07
CA PRO A 156 -16.42 6.83 -9.82
C PRO A 156 -17.90 6.62 -9.53
N ILE A 157 -18.66 6.26 -10.54
CA ILE A 157 -20.00 5.71 -10.36
C ILE A 157 -19.87 4.19 -10.25
N PHE A 158 -20.36 3.66 -9.14
CA PHE A 158 -20.47 2.22 -8.93
C PHE A 158 -21.84 1.75 -9.42
N GLU A 159 -21.86 1.05 -10.55
CA GLU A 159 -23.08 0.59 -11.19
C GLU A 159 -22.99 -0.89 -11.58
N SER A 160 -24.03 -1.66 -11.31
CA SER A 160 -24.17 -3.05 -11.70
C SER A 160 -25.51 -3.27 -12.39
N THR A 161 -25.50 -3.94 -13.55
CA THR A 161 -26.72 -4.28 -14.30
C THR A 161 -27.06 -5.74 -14.08
N LEU A 162 -28.29 -5.98 -13.62
CA LEU A 162 -28.89 -7.28 -13.36
C LEU A 162 -29.85 -7.65 -14.49
N LYS A 163 -29.99 -8.95 -14.76
CA LYS A 163 -31.08 -9.45 -15.63
C LYS A 163 -32.40 -9.44 -14.87
N ALA A 164 -33.50 -9.45 -15.58
CA ALA A 164 -34.85 -9.54 -14.98
C ALA A 164 -35.00 -10.77 -14.07
N SER A 165 -34.41 -11.89 -14.47
CA SER A 165 -34.50 -13.16 -13.75
C SER A 165 -33.43 -13.37 -12.66
N ASP A 166 -32.53 -12.41 -12.44
CA ASP A 166 -31.51 -12.55 -11.42
C ASP A 166 -32.13 -12.48 -10.02
N ILE A 167 -31.72 -13.43 -9.16
CA ILE A 167 -32.20 -13.55 -7.76
C ILE A 167 -31.13 -13.10 -6.75
N ASN A 168 -29.93 -12.77 -7.23
CA ASN A 168 -28.82 -12.31 -6.41
C ASN A 168 -28.10 -11.14 -7.08
N ALA A 169 -27.63 -10.20 -6.25
CA ALA A 169 -26.66 -9.18 -6.62
C ALA A 169 -25.42 -9.33 -5.76
N THR A 170 -24.26 -9.05 -6.33
CA THR A 170 -22.97 -9.21 -5.64
C THR A 170 -22.17 -7.93 -5.67
N MET A 171 -21.52 -7.63 -4.55
CA MET A 171 -20.61 -6.50 -4.40
C MET A 171 -19.37 -6.94 -3.62
N VAL A 172 -18.19 -6.46 -4.01
CA VAL A 172 -16.95 -6.64 -3.24
C VAL A 172 -16.54 -5.29 -2.68
N CYS A 173 -16.17 -5.25 -1.41
CA CYS A 173 -15.67 -4.04 -0.76
C CYS A 173 -14.38 -4.30 0.02
N HIS A 174 -13.54 -3.27 0.11
CA HIS A 174 -12.23 -3.27 0.76
C HIS A 174 -12.22 -2.24 1.89
N ILE A 175 -12.67 -2.65 3.08
CA ILE A 175 -12.81 -1.76 4.24
C ILE A 175 -11.97 -2.28 5.41
N PHE A 176 -11.42 -1.36 6.19
CA PHE A 176 -10.65 -1.65 7.40
C PHE A 176 -11.53 -1.62 8.65
N THR A 177 -12.42 -0.63 8.73
CA THR A 177 -13.31 -0.44 9.86
C THR A 177 -14.62 -1.23 9.70
N MET A 178 -15.52 -1.13 10.66
CA MET A 178 -16.88 -1.62 10.47
C MET A 178 -17.66 -0.70 9.52
N ALA A 179 -18.60 -1.27 8.79
CA ALA A 179 -19.50 -0.53 7.92
C ALA A 179 -20.94 -1.02 8.04
N THR A 180 -21.87 -0.14 7.68
CA THR A 180 -23.30 -0.45 7.59
C THR A 180 -23.75 -0.33 6.13
N LEU A 181 -24.69 -1.19 5.75
CA LEU A 181 -25.32 -1.18 4.42
C LEU A 181 -26.82 -0.91 4.53
N LYS A 182 -27.33 -0.14 3.57
CA LYS A 182 -28.75 0.12 3.41
C LYS A 182 -29.15 0.10 1.94
N SER A 183 -30.27 -0.50 1.61
CA SER A 183 -30.93 -0.42 0.29
C SER A 183 -32.09 0.58 0.40
N ASP A 184 -32.35 1.32 -0.68
CA ASP A 184 -33.49 2.20 -0.83
C ASP A 184 -34.69 1.51 -1.54
N ALA A 185 -34.52 0.25 -1.94
CA ALA A 185 -35.52 -0.51 -2.69
C ALA A 185 -35.87 -1.85 -2.01
N GLU A 186 -37.16 -2.14 -1.88
CA GLU A 186 -37.63 -3.36 -1.24
C GLU A 186 -37.28 -4.64 -2.00
N TRP A 187 -37.18 -4.55 -3.33
CA TRP A 187 -36.84 -5.68 -4.19
C TRP A 187 -35.36 -6.12 -4.15
N LEU A 188 -34.49 -5.30 -3.55
CA LEU A 188 -33.10 -5.63 -3.27
C LEU A 188 -32.90 -5.68 -1.75
N VAL A 189 -32.90 -6.89 -1.23
CA VAL A 189 -32.89 -7.14 0.22
C VAL A 189 -31.48 -7.38 0.70
N ILE A 190 -31.03 -6.58 1.65
CA ILE A 190 -29.77 -6.79 2.36
C ILE A 190 -30.06 -7.71 3.55
N PRO A 191 -29.49 -8.93 3.59
CA PRO A 191 -29.62 -9.83 4.74
C PRO A 191 -29.22 -9.14 6.04
N GLU A 192 -29.85 -9.49 7.15
CA GLU A 192 -29.62 -8.84 8.45
C GLU A 192 -28.13 -8.90 8.87
N GLU A 193 -27.47 -10.03 8.64
CA GLU A 193 -26.06 -10.25 8.92
C GLU A 193 -25.12 -9.36 8.09
N LEU A 194 -25.59 -8.80 6.95
CA LEU A 194 -24.83 -7.88 6.10
C LEU A 194 -25.16 -6.41 6.35
N GLN A 195 -26.19 -6.10 7.15
CA GLN A 195 -26.52 -4.70 7.49
C GLN A 195 -25.42 -4.03 8.31
N SER A 196 -24.60 -4.83 9.02
CA SER A 196 -23.40 -4.37 9.70
C SER A 196 -22.28 -5.38 9.48
N ILE A 197 -21.23 -4.98 8.81
CA ILE A 197 -20.08 -5.83 8.44
C ILE A 197 -18.80 -5.35 9.11
N ARG A 198 -17.93 -6.32 9.42
CA ARG A 198 -16.57 -6.04 9.92
C ARG A 198 -15.63 -5.77 8.75
N GLY A 199 -14.55 -5.04 9.02
CA GLY A 199 -13.50 -4.78 8.05
C GLY A 199 -12.86 -6.05 7.45
N GLY A 200 -12.20 -5.87 6.35
CA GLY A 200 -11.56 -6.88 5.50
C GLY A 200 -12.10 -6.84 4.08
N ASP A 201 -11.55 -7.69 3.22
CA ASP A 201 -12.10 -7.94 1.90
C ASP A 201 -13.40 -8.73 2.06
N ARG A 202 -14.50 -8.17 1.57
CA ARG A 202 -15.83 -8.76 1.73
C ARG A 202 -16.52 -8.89 0.39
N THR A 203 -16.96 -10.10 0.11
CA THR A 203 -17.94 -10.38 -0.95
C THR A 203 -19.32 -10.39 -0.30
N LEU A 204 -20.17 -9.47 -0.71
CA LEU A 204 -21.52 -9.28 -0.18
C LEU A 204 -22.50 -9.77 -1.25
N ILE A 205 -23.44 -10.60 -0.84
CA ILE A 205 -24.47 -11.15 -1.73
C ILE A 205 -25.83 -10.70 -1.18
N PHE A 206 -26.58 -9.98 -1.99
CA PHE A 206 -27.92 -9.48 -1.69
C PHE A 206 -28.97 -10.33 -2.40
N SER A 207 -30.11 -10.53 -1.77
CA SER A 207 -31.25 -11.17 -2.42
C SER A 207 -31.98 -10.18 -3.31
N VAL A 208 -32.34 -10.61 -4.50
CA VAL A 208 -33.03 -9.78 -5.51
C VAL A 208 -34.30 -10.49 -5.95
N GLU A 209 -35.41 -9.75 -6.00
CA GLU A 209 -36.65 -10.27 -6.59
C GLU A 209 -36.58 -10.19 -8.12
N PRO A 210 -37.06 -11.22 -8.86
CA PRO A 210 -37.17 -11.13 -10.32
C PRO A 210 -38.05 -9.95 -10.75
N ASN A 211 -37.68 -9.32 -11.86
CA ASN A 211 -38.40 -8.15 -12.36
C ASN A 211 -39.44 -8.54 -13.42
N HIS A 212 -40.69 -8.72 -13.01
CA HIS A 212 -41.83 -8.98 -13.88
C HIS A 212 -42.69 -7.74 -14.17
N THR A 213 -42.16 -6.54 -13.91
CA THR A 213 -42.94 -5.29 -14.02
C THR A 213 -43.06 -4.78 -15.45
N GLY A 214 -42.32 -5.36 -16.43
CA GLY A 214 -42.24 -4.88 -17.79
C GLY A 214 -41.43 -3.58 -17.96
N THR A 215 -40.84 -3.05 -16.90
CA THR A 215 -40.00 -1.85 -16.93
C THR A 215 -38.71 -2.07 -16.12
N GLU A 216 -37.63 -1.41 -16.56
CA GLU A 216 -36.38 -1.38 -15.83
C GLU A 216 -36.58 -0.71 -14.48
N ARG A 217 -35.87 -1.19 -13.42
CA ARG A 217 -35.91 -0.61 -12.08
C ARG A 217 -34.51 -0.44 -11.50
N THR A 218 -34.36 0.53 -10.61
CA THR A 218 -33.09 0.91 -10.02
C THR A 218 -33.18 0.83 -8.51
N ALA A 219 -32.08 0.39 -7.87
CA ALA A 219 -31.89 0.42 -6.44
C ALA A 219 -30.51 0.99 -6.08
N HIS A 220 -30.42 1.70 -4.98
CA HIS A 220 -29.16 2.21 -4.46
C HIS A 220 -28.84 1.52 -3.14
N VAL A 221 -27.65 0.93 -3.07
CA VAL A 221 -27.08 0.38 -1.84
C VAL A 221 -26.02 1.33 -1.34
N THR A 222 -26.27 1.90 -0.15
CA THR A 222 -25.32 2.80 0.51
C THR A 222 -24.49 2.01 1.52
N LEU A 223 -23.18 2.08 1.37
CA LEU A 223 -22.18 1.55 2.30
C LEU A 223 -21.56 2.72 3.08
N THR A 224 -21.67 2.72 4.41
CA THR A 224 -21.12 3.77 5.29
C THR A 224 -20.21 3.15 6.33
N SER A 225 -18.93 3.58 6.35
CA SER A 225 -17.97 3.14 7.37
C SER A 225 -18.15 3.89 8.70
N THR A 226 -17.60 3.35 9.78
CA THR A 226 -17.57 4.02 11.10
C THR A 226 -16.73 5.30 11.11
N LEU A 227 -15.89 5.52 10.10
CA LEU A 227 -15.16 6.78 9.90
C LEU A 227 -16.01 7.85 9.19
N GLY A 228 -17.28 7.55 8.86
CA GLY A 228 -18.16 8.48 8.16
C GLY A 228 -17.96 8.55 6.64
N CYS A 229 -17.06 7.76 6.07
CA CYS A 229 -16.95 7.62 4.62
C CYS A 229 -18.17 6.85 4.10
N SER A 230 -18.76 7.33 3.01
CA SER A 230 -19.95 6.72 2.42
C SER A 230 -19.81 6.63 0.90
N ASN A 231 -20.28 5.52 0.35
CA ASN A 231 -20.40 5.33 -1.09
C ASN A 231 -21.71 4.66 -1.44
N VAL A 232 -22.18 4.91 -2.64
CA VAL A 232 -23.45 4.41 -3.16
C VAL A 232 -23.16 3.53 -4.37
N VAL A 233 -23.73 2.34 -4.37
CA VAL A 233 -23.75 1.42 -5.55
C VAL A 233 -25.15 1.41 -6.13
N THR A 234 -25.25 1.63 -7.42
CA THR A 234 -26.49 1.59 -8.18
C THR A 234 -26.65 0.21 -8.84
N PHE A 235 -27.73 -0.46 -8.52
CA PHE A 235 -28.14 -1.71 -9.18
C PHE A 235 -29.29 -1.42 -10.13
N ILE A 236 -29.13 -1.72 -11.41
CA ILE A 236 -30.13 -1.55 -12.46
C ILE A 236 -30.59 -2.94 -12.89
N GLN A 237 -31.87 -3.28 -12.64
CA GLN A 237 -32.44 -4.55 -13.06
C GLN A 237 -33.29 -4.36 -14.32
N LYS A 238 -32.94 -5.08 -15.38
CA LYS A 238 -33.68 -5.05 -16.64
C LYS A 238 -35.09 -5.61 -16.47
N ALA A 239 -35.98 -5.21 -17.36
CA ALA A 239 -37.30 -5.81 -17.53
C ALA A 239 -37.22 -7.14 -18.28
N GLU A 240 -38.21 -8.01 -18.08
CA GLU A 240 -38.49 -9.15 -18.97
C GLU A 240 -38.91 -8.68 -20.37
#